data_4dea77d4027eaa4d708a2fce35e26bae
#
_entry.id   4dea77d4027eaa4d708a2fce35e26bae
#
_cell.length_a   1.000
_cell.length_b   1.000
_cell.length_c   1.000
_cell.angle_alpha   90.00
_cell.angle_beta   90.00
_cell.angle_gamma   90.00
#
_symmetry.space_group_name_H-M   'P 1'
#
loop_
_entity.id
_entity.type
_entity.pdbx_description
1 polymer ?
#
loop_
_entity_poly.entity_id
_entity_poly.type
_entity_poly.pdbx_seq_one_letter_code
_entity_poly.pdbx_strand_id
1 'polypeptide(L)'
;SNGGSAYNILMDLTKLEAPFRLEAVGLVGNDFNGIRIVDHCREAGIDVRQLQMIPDIPTSYTIVTSVKQTGKRTFFHHRGANSLLDMDHFDFRISNAKIFHLGYLLLLDRLDEIQPNGRTKASFVLENAKKEGFLTSIDLVSEDSDRFTTIIPCALPYVDYLFLNEYEASQLSGVNLMEVTDPAEMDRRCQDVFKVIFRMGVSEWIIIHHPDGVWASHRDGRQLFQPSLQLPQEKVIGANGAGDALAAGVLLGIHEGWNMEACL
;
A
#
# COMPACT_ATOMS: atom_id res chain seq x y z
N SER A 1 -0.35 -17.58 -8.94
CA SER A 1 -1.34 -16.49 -8.68
C SER A 1 -0.71 -15.15 -9.00
N ASN A 2 -1.51 -14.20 -9.45
CA ASN A 2 -1.10 -12.80 -9.55
C ASN A 2 -1.19 -12.18 -8.15
N GLY A 3 -0.47 -11.06 -7.90
CA GLY A 3 -0.45 -10.41 -6.60
C GLY A 3 0.38 -9.13 -6.62
N GLY A 4 0.61 -8.57 -5.44
CA GLY A 4 1.21 -7.25 -5.21
C GLY A 4 0.15 -6.22 -4.87
N SER A 5 0.48 -5.23 -4.01
CA SER A 5 -0.48 -4.28 -3.45
C SER A 5 -1.43 -3.67 -4.48
N ALA A 6 -0.93 -2.88 -5.42
CA ALA A 6 -1.78 -2.20 -6.39
C ALA A 6 -2.68 -3.15 -7.18
N TYR A 7 -2.16 -4.33 -7.57
CA TYR A 7 -2.96 -5.33 -8.27
C TYR A 7 -4.05 -5.93 -7.36
N ASN A 8 -3.72 -6.29 -6.12
CA ASN A 8 -4.68 -6.86 -5.17
C ASN A 8 -5.78 -5.85 -4.84
N ILE A 9 -5.42 -4.60 -4.56
CA ILE A 9 -6.38 -3.51 -4.29
C ILE A 9 -7.35 -3.32 -5.47
N LEU A 10 -6.84 -3.28 -6.70
CA LEU A 10 -7.70 -3.15 -7.89
C LEU A 10 -8.67 -4.33 -8.03
N MET A 11 -8.18 -5.57 -7.83
CA MET A 11 -9.03 -6.76 -7.89
C MET A 11 -10.05 -6.81 -6.76
N ASP A 12 -9.70 -6.37 -5.56
CA ASP A 12 -10.61 -6.35 -4.43
C ASP A 12 -11.67 -5.26 -4.60
N LEU A 13 -11.32 -4.07 -5.11
CA LEU A 13 -12.27 -3.04 -5.50
C LEU A 13 -13.24 -3.54 -6.58
N THR A 14 -12.77 -4.34 -7.55
CA THR A 14 -13.64 -4.95 -8.55
C THR A 14 -14.63 -5.93 -7.91
N LYS A 15 -14.17 -6.77 -6.96
CA LYS A 15 -15.05 -7.71 -6.23
C LYS A 15 -16.03 -7.00 -5.31
N LEU A 16 -15.66 -5.84 -4.78
CA LEU A 16 -16.54 -4.96 -3.99
C LEU A 16 -17.52 -4.18 -4.88
N GLU A 17 -17.50 -4.42 -6.20
CA GLU A 17 -18.35 -3.72 -7.16
C GLU A 17 -18.24 -2.18 -7.05
N ALA A 18 -17.00 -1.68 -6.89
CA ALA A 18 -16.74 -0.25 -6.74
C ALA A 18 -17.45 0.56 -7.85
N PRO A 19 -18.27 1.58 -7.50
CA PRO A 19 -19.12 2.29 -8.45
C PRO A 19 -18.37 3.35 -9.28
N PHE A 20 -17.05 3.20 -9.43
CA PHE A 20 -16.19 4.12 -10.15
C PHE A 20 -15.18 3.37 -11.03
N ARG A 21 -14.54 4.11 -11.95
CA ARG A 21 -13.53 3.53 -12.85
C ARG A 21 -12.24 3.27 -12.11
N LEU A 22 -11.66 2.10 -12.39
CA LEU A 22 -10.36 1.68 -11.90
C LEU A 22 -9.32 1.82 -13.01
N GLU A 23 -8.16 2.35 -12.69
CA GLU A 23 -7.06 2.57 -13.63
C GLU A 23 -5.77 1.96 -13.06
N ALA A 24 -5.06 1.19 -13.89
CA ALA A 24 -3.78 0.58 -13.54
C ALA A 24 -2.62 1.34 -14.18
N VAL A 25 -1.62 1.69 -13.37
CA VAL A 25 -0.35 2.25 -13.81
C VAL A 25 0.77 1.34 -13.36
N GLY A 26 1.72 1.01 -14.23
CA GLY A 26 2.84 0.17 -13.88
C GLY A 26 3.55 -0.44 -15.07
N LEU A 27 4.52 -1.30 -14.77
CA LEU A 27 5.30 -2.03 -15.76
C LEU A 27 5.18 -3.53 -15.56
N VAL A 28 5.02 -4.26 -16.65
CA VAL A 28 5.11 -5.72 -16.72
C VAL A 28 6.08 -6.13 -17.82
N GLY A 29 6.66 -7.32 -17.72
CA GLY A 29 7.45 -7.87 -18.81
C GLY A 29 6.59 -8.31 -20.00
N ASN A 30 7.16 -8.34 -21.19
CA ASN A 30 6.53 -8.97 -22.35
C ASN A 30 6.68 -10.49 -22.29
N ASP A 31 6.11 -11.09 -21.25
CA ASP A 31 6.16 -12.52 -20.95
C ASP A 31 4.75 -13.04 -20.58
N PHE A 32 4.66 -14.35 -20.38
CA PHE A 32 3.39 -15.00 -20.03
C PHE A 32 2.71 -14.40 -18.80
N ASN A 33 3.49 -14.02 -17.78
CA ASN A 33 2.93 -13.44 -16.56
C ASN A 33 2.42 -12.01 -16.79
N GLY A 34 3.18 -11.20 -17.54
CA GLY A 34 2.78 -9.83 -17.90
C GLY A 34 1.51 -9.81 -18.74
N ILE A 35 1.44 -10.66 -19.77
CA ILE A 35 0.23 -10.81 -20.60
C ILE A 35 -0.97 -11.18 -19.74
N ARG A 36 -0.83 -12.17 -18.85
CA ARG A 36 -1.92 -12.57 -17.95
C ARG A 36 -2.38 -11.46 -17.01
N ILE A 37 -1.45 -10.64 -16.48
CA ILE A 37 -1.82 -9.51 -15.61
C ILE A 37 -2.63 -8.49 -16.40
N VAL A 38 -2.17 -8.10 -17.59
CA VAL A 38 -2.84 -7.12 -18.44
C VAL A 38 -4.23 -7.63 -18.85
N ASP A 39 -4.34 -8.88 -19.28
CA ASP A 39 -5.61 -9.48 -19.71
C ASP A 39 -6.59 -9.59 -18.54
N HIS A 40 -6.14 -10.03 -17.37
CA HIS A 40 -6.99 -10.11 -16.18
C HIS A 40 -7.49 -8.73 -15.72
N CYS A 41 -6.65 -7.69 -15.81
CA CYS A 41 -7.11 -6.32 -15.54
C CYS A 41 -8.16 -5.87 -16.56
N ARG A 42 -7.98 -6.16 -17.85
CA ARG A 42 -8.97 -5.83 -18.88
C ARG A 42 -10.29 -6.58 -18.70
N GLU A 43 -10.23 -7.88 -18.40
CA GLU A 43 -11.41 -8.71 -18.11
C GLU A 43 -12.19 -8.20 -16.90
N ALA A 44 -11.48 -7.66 -15.90
CA ALA A 44 -12.06 -7.03 -14.73
C ALA A 44 -12.57 -5.59 -14.97
N GLY A 45 -12.50 -5.07 -16.21
CA GLY A 45 -12.94 -3.72 -16.54
C GLY A 45 -12.02 -2.60 -16.09
N ILE A 46 -10.77 -2.92 -15.72
CA ILE A 46 -9.77 -1.95 -15.30
C ILE A 46 -9.11 -1.32 -16.52
N ASP A 47 -8.98 -0.01 -16.54
CA ASP A 47 -8.25 0.72 -17.57
C ASP A 47 -6.73 0.46 -17.47
N VAL A 48 -6.15 -0.08 -18.52
CA VAL A 48 -4.74 -0.49 -18.58
C VAL A 48 -3.91 0.39 -19.51
N ARG A 49 -4.37 1.58 -19.86
CA ARG A 49 -3.64 2.48 -20.79
C ARG A 49 -2.23 2.85 -20.31
N GLN A 50 -2.02 2.87 -19.01
CA GLN A 50 -0.72 3.17 -18.38
C GLN A 50 -0.04 1.92 -17.80
N LEU A 51 -0.58 0.71 -18.05
CA LEU A 51 0.09 -0.56 -17.71
C LEU A 51 0.92 -1.01 -18.93
N GLN A 52 2.21 -0.71 -18.91
CA GLN A 52 3.10 -0.87 -20.05
C GLN A 52 3.83 -2.21 -20.03
N MET A 53 3.96 -2.82 -21.22
CA MET A 53 4.74 -4.04 -21.40
C MET A 53 6.16 -3.70 -21.85
N ILE A 54 7.17 -4.13 -21.08
CA ILE A 54 8.59 -3.85 -21.36
C ILE A 54 9.22 -5.09 -21.99
N PRO A 55 9.92 -4.97 -23.15
CA PRO A 55 10.65 -6.06 -23.74
C PRO A 55 11.91 -6.41 -22.91
N ASP A 56 12.38 -7.64 -23.06
CA ASP A 56 13.68 -8.13 -22.54
C ASP A 56 13.86 -8.13 -21.02
N ILE A 57 12.84 -7.78 -20.26
CA ILE A 57 12.84 -7.82 -18.79
C ILE A 57 11.61 -8.60 -18.32
N PRO A 58 11.77 -9.60 -17.43
CA PRO A 58 10.65 -10.39 -16.97
C PRO A 58 9.72 -9.57 -16.07
N THR A 59 8.44 -9.95 -16.04
CA THR A 59 7.49 -9.47 -15.04
C THR A 59 8.01 -9.75 -13.64
N SER A 60 7.85 -8.82 -12.72
CA SER A 60 8.20 -9.02 -11.31
C SER A 60 7.43 -10.21 -10.72
N TYR A 61 8.09 -10.95 -9.84
CA TYR A 61 7.44 -12.05 -9.13
C TYR A 61 8.00 -12.23 -7.72
N THR A 62 7.23 -12.89 -6.89
CA THR A 62 7.64 -13.22 -5.51
C THR A 62 7.47 -14.70 -5.27
N ILE A 63 8.52 -15.34 -4.77
CA ILE A 63 8.46 -16.70 -4.24
C ILE A 63 8.14 -16.58 -2.74
N VAL A 64 7.02 -17.15 -2.33
CA VAL A 64 6.61 -17.17 -0.91
C VAL A 64 6.82 -18.57 -0.36
N THR A 65 7.68 -18.68 0.64
CA THR A 65 7.84 -19.91 1.40
C THR A 65 7.13 -19.81 2.74
N SER A 66 6.40 -20.83 3.13
CA SER A 66 5.67 -20.87 4.40
C SER A 66 6.09 -22.07 5.24
N VAL A 67 6.35 -21.83 6.52
CA VAL A 67 6.58 -22.91 7.49
C VAL A 67 5.24 -23.46 7.93
N LYS A 68 4.94 -24.70 7.57
CA LYS A 68 3.62 -25.32 7.81
C LYS A 68 3.19 -25.31 9.28
N GLN A 69 4.13 -25.47 10.21
CA GLN A 69 3.84 -25.56 11.66
C GLN A 69 3.56 -24.20 12.31
N THR A 70 4.18 -23.13 11.81
CA THR A 70 4.15 -21.81 12.45
C THR A 70 3.40 -20.75 11.63
N GLY A 71 3.12 -21.04 10.36
CA GLY A 71 2.60 -20.06 9.42
C GLY A 71 3.60 -18.97 9.05
N LYS A 72 4.82 -18.96 9.60
CA LYS A 72 5.84 -17.97 9.24
C LYS A 72 6.17 -18.05 7.76
N ARG A 73 6.30 -16.89 7.14
CA ARG A 73 6.54 -16.74 5.71
C ARG A 73 7.85 -15.99 5.46
N THR A 74 8.51 -16.36 4.37
CA THR A 74 9.66 -15.65 3.83
C THR A 74 9.39 -15.34 2.36
N PHE A 75 9.68 -14.11 1.95
CA PHE A 75 9.42 -13.61 0.63
C PHE A 75 10.75 -13.40 -0.10
N PHE A 76 10.86 -13.93 -1.31
CA PHE A 76 12.00 -13.71 -2.20
C PHE A 76 11.49 -12.96 -3.43
N HIS A 77 11.80 -11.67 -3.52
CA HIS A 77 11.32 -10.80 -4.58
C HIS A 77 12.31 -10.77 -5.76
N HIS A 78 11.81 -11.03 -6.95
CA HIS A 78 12.45 -10.65 -8.20
C HIS A 78 11.75 -9.42 -8.76
N ARG A 79 12.41 -8.27 -8.72
CA ARG A 79 11.78 -6.97 -9.01
C ARG A 79 11.43 -6.78 -10.49
N GLY A 80 12.18 -7.43 -11.43
CA GLY A 80 11.85 -7.45 -12.86
C GLY A 80 11.51 -6.07 -13.42
N ALA A 81 10.43 -5.98 -14.18
CA ALA A 81 9.97 -4.74 -14.78
C ALA A 81 9.67 -3.63 -13.76
N ASN A 82 9.22 -3.97 -12.54
CA ASN A 82 8.95 -2.97 -11.49
C ASN A 82 10.20 -2.18 -11.07
N SER A 83 11.40 -2.75 -11.23
CA SER A 83 12.65 -2.04 -10.96
C SER A 83 12.88 -0.83 -11.87
N LEU A 84 12.21 -0.79 -13.01
CA LEU A 84 12.32 0.27 -14.02
C LEU A 84 11.23 1.33 -13.93
N LEU A 85 10.21 1.13 -13.06
CA LEU A 85 9.13 2.10 -12.91
C LEU A 85 9.70 3.43 -12.41
N ASP A 86 9.54 4.48 -13.20
CA ASP A 86 10.10 5.81 -12.97
C ASP A 86 9.02 6.90 -13.15
N MET A 87 9.34 8.15 -12.86
CA MET A 87 8.41 9.28 -12.85
C MET A 87 7.69 9.50 -14.19
N ASP A 88 8.34 9.23 -15.31
CA ASP A 88 7.82 9.41 -16.66
C ASP A 88 6.74 8.39 -17.07
N HIS A 89 6.53 7.34 -16.27
CA HIS A 89 5.48 6.36 -16.49
C HIS A 89 4.10 6.80 -15.92
N PHE A 90 4.03 7.94 -15.24
CA PHE A 90 2.81 8.45 -14.60
C PHE A 90 2.32 9.71 -15.32
N ASP A 91 1.27 9.61 -16.15
CA ASP A 91 0.59 10.77 -16.73
C ASP A 91 -0.77 10.98 -16.04
N PHE A 92 -0.79 11.81 -15.01
CA PHE A 92 -2.00 12.13 -14.26
C PHE A 92 -3.03 12.94 -15.08
N ARG A 93 -2.62 13.64 -16.15
CA ARG A 93 -3.51 14.49 -16.98
C ARG A 93 -4.50 13.68 -17.81
N ILE A 94 -4.23 12.38 -18.06
CA ILE A 94 -5.13 11.51 -18.83
C ILE A 94 -6.08 10.72 -17.92
N SER A 95 -6.03 10.95 -16.61
CA SER A 95 -6.87 10.30 -15.60
C SER A 95 -7.86 11.29 -14.99
N ASN A 96 -9.04 10.81 -14.64
CA ASN A 96 -10.05 11.53 -13.87
C ASN A 96 -10.30 10.86 -12.51
N ALA A 97 -9.40 10.01 -12.05
CA ALA A 97 -9.51 9.36 -10.75
C ALA A 97 -9.41 10.38 -9.60
N LYS A 98 -10.08 10.11 -8.49
CA LYS A 98 -10.00 10.95 -7.29
C LYS A 98 -8.80 10.61 -6.42
N ILE A 99 -8.38 9.33 -6.44
CA ILE A 99 -7.35 8.78 -5.54
C ILE A 99 -6.25 8.15 -6.37
N PHE A 100 -5.01 8.46 -6.03
CA PHE A 100 -3.82 7.77 -6.52
C PHE A 100 -3.21 6.96 -5.37
N HIS A 101 -3.15 5.63 -5.53
CA HIS A 101 -2.50 4.73 -4.59
C HIS A 101 -1.17 4.22 -5.14
N LEU A 102 -0.08 4.44 -4.44
CA LEU A 102 1.26 3.97 -4.78
C LEU A 102 1.70 2.86 -3.79
N GLY A 103 1.67 1.65 -4.20
CA GLY A 103 2.20 0.50 -3.48
C GLY A 103 3.32 -0.18 -4.30
N TYR A 104 4.20 -0.79 -3.76
CA TYR A 104 4.87 -0.85 -2.46
C TYR A 104 6.14 0.01 -2.48
N LEU A 105 6.26 1.05 -1.68
CA LEU A 105 7.57 1.66 -1.48
C LEU A 105 8.53 0.61 -0.88
N LEU A 106 9.83 0.77 -1.12
CA LEU A 106 10.92 -0.17 -0.85
C LEU A 106 11.04 -1.34 -1.84
N LEU A 107 10.11 -1.50 -2.80
CA LEU A 107 10.24 -2.46 -3.91
C LEU A 107 10.35 -1.81 -5.30
N LEU A 108 10.34 -0.49 -5.38
CA LEU A 108 10.34 0.28 -6.62
C LEU A 108 11.70 0.96 -6.81
N ASP A 109 12.72 0.19 -7.28
CA ASP A 109 14.13 0.59 -7.23
C ASP A 109 14.38 2.02 -7.71
N ARG A 110 13.85 2.42 -8.89
CA ARG A 110 14.03 3.77 -9.41
C ARG A 110 13.24 4.82 -8.64
N LEU A 111 12.01 4.52 -8.22
CA LEU A 111 11.20 5.45 -7.45
C LEU A 111 11.76 5.66 -6.04
N ASP A 112 12.41 4.65 -5.47
CA ASP A 112 13.08 4.71 -4.17
C ASP A 112 14.43 5.47 -4.22
N GLU A 113 14.98 5.78 -5.41
CA GLU A 113 16.23 6.51 -5.53
C GLU A 113 16.15 7.90 -4.90
N ILE A 114 17.09 8.18 -3.97
CA ILE A 114 17.25 9.51 -3.38
C ILE A 114 18.00 10.41 -4.37
N GLN A 115 17.40 11.52 -4.70
CA GLN A 115 17.95 12.52 -5.60
C GLN A 115 18.90 13.48 -4.86
N PRO A 116 19.76 14.27 -5.55
CA PRO A 116 20.72 15.19 -4.92
C PRO A 116 20.11 16.20 -3.95
N ASN A 117 18.82 16.48 -4.05
CA ASN A 117 18.09 17.36 -3.14
C ASN A 117 17.55 16.65 -1.89
N GLY A 118 17.89 15.36 -1.68
CA GLY A 118 17.47 14.57 -0.54
C GLY A 118 16.06 13.97 -0.64
N ARG A 119 15.38 14.12 -1.79
CA ARG A 119 14.03 13.57 -2.03
C ARG A 119 14.10 12.31 -2.88
N THR A 120 13.14 11.39 -2.67
CA THR A 120 12.98 10.23 -3.54
C THR A 120 12.17 10.59 -4.79
N LYS A 121 12.36 9.84 -5.90
CA LYS A 121 11.53 10.01 -7.09
C LYS A 121 10.05 9.71 -6.80
N ALA A 122 9.75 8.75 -5.92
CA ALA A 122 8.39 8.50 -5.45
C ALA A 122 7.75 9.75 -4.84
N SER A 123 8.50 10.54 -4.08
CA SER A 123 7.99 11.79 -3.50
C SER A 123 7.60 12.83 -4.57
N PHE A 124 8.28 12.87 -5.70
CA PHE A 124 7.90 13.73 -6.82
C PHE A 124 6.65 13.23 -7.55
N VAL A 125 6.51 11.90 -7.70
CA VAL A 125 5.27 11.31 -8.26
C VAL A 125 4.08 11.67 -7.41
N LEU A 126 4.16 11.47 -6.09
CA LEU A 126 3.09 11.81 -5.14
C LEU A 126 2.79 13.32 -5.11
N GLU A 127 3.83 14.17 -5.13
CA GLU A 127 3.66 15.62 -5.23
C GLU A 127 2.92 16.02 -6.50
N ASN A 128 3.28 15.40 -7.64
CA ASN A 128 2.62 15.67 -8.90
C ASN A 128 1.16 15.22 -8.90
N ALA A 129 0.86 14.03 -8.35
CA ALA A 129 -0.51 13.59 -8.17
C ALA A 129 -1.33 14.59 -7.35
N LYS A 130 -0.80 15.11 -6.24
CA LYS A 130 -1.48 16.15 -5.43
C LYS A 130 -1.69 17.44 -6.20
N LYS A 131 -0.72 17.88 -7.02
CA LYS A 131 -0.85 19.08 -7.87
C LYS A 131 -1.95 18.95 -8.92
N GLU A 132 -2.16 17.73 -9.42
CA GLU A 132 -3.25 17.41 -10.35
C GLU A 132 -4.59 17.13 -9.65
N GLY A 133 -4.65 17.30 -8.32
CA GLY A 133 -5.89 17.24 -7.53
C GLY A 133 -6.25 15.87 -6.98
N PHE A 134 -5.36 14.89 -7.06
CA PHE A 134 -5.61 13.56 -6.49
C PHE A 134 -5.41 13.57 -4.96
N LEU A 135 -6.23 12.82 -4.26
CA LEU A 135 -5.89 12.31 -2.93
C LEU A 135 -4.83 11.22 -3.09
N THR A 136 -3.84 11.21 -2.24
CA THR A 136 -2.73 10.28 -2.34
C THR A 136 -2.73 9.25 -1.21
N SER A 137 -2.42 8.03 -1.55
CA SER A 137 -2.36 6.93 -0.59
C SER A 137 -1.15 6.04 -0.88
N ILE A 138 -0.56 5.51 0.17
CA ILE A 138 0.52 4.53 0.05
C ILE A 138 0.34 3.39 1.04
N ASP A 139 0.88 2.25 0.68
CA ASP A 139 1.24 1.17 1.58
C ASP A 139 2.73 0.83 1.45
N LEU A 140 3.24 0.05 2.37
CA LEU A 140 4.64 -0.32 2.42
C LEU A 140 4.81 -1.84 2.26
N VAL A 141 6.06 -2.26 2.15
CA VAL A 141 6.43 -3.67 2.25
C VAL A 141 7.25 -3.91 3.51
N SER A 142 6.95 -4.97 4.22
CA SER A 142 7.72 -5.37 5.40
C SER A 142 9.11 -5.86 4.97
N GLU A 143 10.09 -4.98 5.02
CA GLU A 143 11.50 -5.22 4.69
C GLU A 143 12.35 -5.03 5.95
N ASP A 144 13.30 -5.92 6.21
CA ASP A 144 14.26 -5.78 7.30
C ASP A 144 15.48 -4.97 6.83
N SER A 145 15.36 -3.64 6.85
CA SER A 145 16.44 -2.72 6.45
C SER A 145 16.27 -1.33 7.07
N ASP A 146 17.33 -0.54 7.01
CA ASP A 146 17.37 0.87 7.44
C ASP A 146 16.65 1.84 6.46
N ARG A 147 16.15 1.32 5.34
CA ARG A 147 15.46 2.10 4.29
C ARG A 147 14.14 2.71 4.79
N PHE A 148 13.51 2.11 5.81
CA PHE A 148 12.31 2.69 6.43
C PHE A 148 12.53 4.11 6.93
N THR A 149 13.68 4.40 7.52
CA THR A 149 14.00 5.71 8.10
C THR A 149 14.61 6.69 7.10
N THR A 150 15.05 6.22 5.94
CA THR A 150 15.72 7.06 4.93
C THR A 150 14.85 7.34 3.71
N ILE A 151 14.08 6.37 3.24
CA ILE A 151 13.27 6.48 2.01
C ILE A 151 11.84 6.94 2.31
N ILE A 152 11.16 6.26 3.26
CA ILE A 152 9.75 6.52 3.51
C ILE A 152 9.46 7.96 3.94
N PRO A 153 10.23 8.59 4.87
CA PRO A 153 9.97 9.96 5.29
C PRO A 153 9.99 10.98 4.13
N CYS A 154 10.71 10.71 3.05
CA CYS A 154 10.74 11.59 1.88
C CYS A 154 9.37 11.67 1.17
N ALA A 155 8.57 10.63 1.23
CA ALA A 155 7.26 10.53 0.58
C ALA A 155 6.13 11.11 1.44
N LEU A 156 6.20 10.96 2.77
CA LEU A 156 5.10 11.23 3.70
C LEU A 156 4.50 12.65 3.65
N PRO A 157 5.25 13.74 3.35
CA PRO A 157 4.66 15.06 3.17
C PRO A 157 3.66 15.16 2.01
N TYR A 158 3.65 14.17 1.12
CA TYR A 158 2.78 14.12 -0.06
C TYR A 158 1.74 13.01 0.03
N VAL A 159 1.50 12.47 1.23
CA VAL A 159 0.59 11.35 1.51
C VAL A 159 -0.58 11.83 2.34
N ASP A 160 -1.81 11.54 1.86
CA ASP A 160 -3.03 11.79 2.62
C ASP A 160 -3.40 10.57 3.48
N TYR A 161 -3.26 9.36 2.93
CA TYR A 161 -3.65 8.12 3.61
C TYR A 161 -2.49 7.14 3.63
N LEU A 162 -2.03 6.77 4.81
CA LEU A 162 -0.91 5.86 5.03
C LEU A 162 -1.42 4.55 5.65
N PHE A 163 -1.19 3.43 4.97
CA PHE A 163 -1.51 2.09 5.47
C PHE A 163 -0.24 1.38 5.94
N LEU A 164 -0.29 0.82 7.14
CA LEU A 164 0.83 0.14 7.78
C LEU A 164 0.35 -1.10 8.53
N ASN A 165 1.17 -2.15 8.56
CA ASN A 165 1.05 -3.16 9.59
C ASN A 165 1.85 -2.76 10.85
N GLU A 166 1.75 -3.56 11.91
CA GLU A 166 2.44 -3.32 13.19
C GLU A 166 3.97 -3.32 13.06
N TYR A 167 4.52 -4.13 12.14
CA TYR A 167 5.96 -4.17 11.88
C TYR A 167 6.44 -2.87 11.19
N GLU A 168 5.78 -2.48 10.11
CA GLU A 168 6.08 -1.27 9.34
C GLU A 168 5.93 0.00 10.19
N ALA A 169 4.87 0.05 11.00
CA ALA A 169 4.64 1.13 11.95
C ALA A 169 5.77 1.22 12.99
N SER A 170 6.24 0.06 13.47
CA SER A 170 7.36 -0.02 14.42
C SER A 170 8.67 0.44 13.80
N GLN A 171 8.99 -0.04 12.59
CA GLN A 171 10.21 0.34 11.88
C GLN A 171 10.25 1.84 11.57
N LEU A 172 9.13 2.38 11.11
CA LEU A 172 9.05 3.79 10.72
C LEU A 172 9.10 4.73 11.93
N SER A 173 8.44 4.38 13.03
CA SER A 173 8.31 5.25 14.20
C SER A 173 9.40 5.06 15.26
N GLY A 174 10.05 3.89 15.29
CA GLY A 174 10.93 3.46 16.37
C GLY A 174 10.19 3.02 17.64
N VAL A 175 8.85 2.95 17.63
CA VAL A 175 8.02 2.46 18.73
C VAL A 175 7.63 1.00 18.46
N ASN A 176 8.07 0.06 19.29
CA ASN A 176 7.82 -1.36 19.08
C ASN A 176 6.35 -1.73 19.36
N LEU A 177 5.63 -2.24 18.36
CA LEU A 177 4.27 -2.79 18.46
C LEU A 177 4.24 -4.31 18.45
N MET A 178 5.33 -4.98 18.04
CA MET A 178 5.36 -6.41 17.68
C MET A 178 5.12 -7.38 18.84
N GLU A 179 5.44 -6.99 20.07
CA GLU A 179 5.36 -7.91 21.23
C GLU A 179 4.32 -7.45 22.25
N VAL A 180 3.43 -6.58 21.84
CA VAL A 180 2.39 -6.03 22.72
C VAL A 180 1.19 -6.97 22.74
N THR A 181 0.86 -7.48 23.91
CA THR A 181 -0.30 -8.36 24.11
C THR A 181 -1.43 -7.71 24.93
N ASP A 182 -1.10 -6.64 25.67
CA ASP A 182 -2.09 -5.87 26.44
C ASP A 182 -2.76 -4.82 25.53
N PRO A 183 -4.09 -4.86 25.36
CA PRO A 183 -4.80 -3.90 24.50
C PRO A 183 -4.61 -2.44 24.92
N ALA A 184 -4.57 -2.15 26.22
CA ALA A 184 -4.36 -0.77 26.71
C ALA A 184 -2.94 -0.26 26.45
N GLU A 185 -1.96 -1.15 26.46
CA GLU A 185 -0.58 -0.84 26.06
C GLU A 185 -0.50 -0.64 24.54
N MET A 186 -1.20 -1.46 23.73
CA MET A 186 -1.26 -1.30 22.29
C MET A 186 -1.83 0.07 21.92
N ASP A 187 -2.94 0.47 22.52
CA ASP A 187 -3.54 1.80 22.30
C ASP A 187 -2.57 2.94 22.59
N ARG A 188 -1.86 2.88 23.74
CA ARG A 188 -0.87 3.90 24.11
C ARG A 188 0.27 3.96 23.09
N ARG A 189 0.82 2.82 22.69
CA ARG A 189 1.91 2.78 21.71
C ARG A 189 1.48 3.22 20.32
N CYS A 190 0.29 2.85 19.88
CA CYS A 190 -0.26 3.37 18.62
C CYS A 190 -0.37 4.89 18.64
N GLN A 191 -0.81 5.50 19.77
CA GLN A 191 -0.83 6.95 19.92
C GLN A 191 0.57 7.58 19.76
N ASP A 192 1.61 6.96 20.31
CA ASP A 192 2.97 7.45 20.16
C ASP A 192 3.48 7.27 18.74
N VAL A 193 3.18 6.16 18.08
CA VAL A 193 3.45 5.93 16.65
C VAL A 193 2.82 7.05 15.81
N PHE A 194 1.52 7.33 16.00
CA PHE A 194 0.82 8.37 15.27
C PHE A 194 1.48 9.74 15.43
N LYS A 195 1.84 10.13 16.65
CA LYS A 195 2.54 11.41 16.92
C LYS A 195 3.86 11.52 16.16
N VAL A 196 4.63 10.42 16.09
CA VAL A 196 5.90 10.39 15.36
C VAL A 196 5.66 10.53 13.86
N ILE A 197 4.78 9.70 13.29
CA ILE A 197 4.57 9.65 11.83
C ILE A 197 3.88 10.93 11.33
N PHE A 198 2.94 11.52 12.06
CA PHE A 198 2.34 12.80 11.66
C PHE A 198 3.36 13.96 11.59
N ARG A 199 4.42 13.92 12.40
CA ARG A 199 5.52 14.90 12.28
C ARG A 199 6.32 14.74 10.99
N MET A 200 6.27 13.57 10.36
CA MET A 200 6.89 13.32 9.06
C MET A 200 6.05 13.84 7.87
N GLY A 201 4.79 14.23 8.09
CA GLY A 201 4.04 15.03 7.13
C GLY A 201 2.74 14.45 6.58
N VAL A 202 2.31 13.23 6.95
CA VAL A 202 1.00 12.68 6.54
C VAL A 202 -0.11 13.68 6.82
N SER A 203 -1.01 13.93 5.84
CA SER A 203 -1.95 15.05 5.90
C SER A 203 -3.33 14.71 6.41
N GLU A 204 -3.79 13.46 6.28
CA GLU A 204 -5.14 13.06 6.67
C GLU A 204 -5.10 11.90 7.68
N TRP A 205 -5.04 10.66 7.23
CA TRP A 205 -5.18 9.49 8.07
C TRP A 205 -3.96 8.57 8.04
N ILE A 206 -3.61 8.00 9.19
CA ILE A 206 -2.71 6.88 9.36
C ILE A 206 -3.55 5.70 9.83
N ILE A 207 -3.47 4.56 9.14
CA ILE A 207 -4.22 3.34 9.41
C ILE A 207 -3.22 2.23 9.70
N ILE A 208 -3.27 1.67 10.92
CA ILE A 208 -2.39 0.57 11.36
C ILE A 208 -3.26 -0.68 11.53
N HIS A 209 -3.02 -1.70 10.71
CA HIS A 209 -3.71 -2.97 10.83
C HIS A 209 -2.90 -4.00 11.61
N HIS A 210 -3.61 -4.77 12.42
CA HIS A 210 -3.09 -5.83 13.28
C HIS A 210 -4.10 -7.00 13.29
N PRO A 211 -3.70 -8.24 13.63
CA PRO A 211 -4.64 -9.34 13.75
C PRO A 211 -5.85 -9.09 14.66
N ASP A 212 -5.70 -8.29 15.71
CA ASP A 212 -6.77 -7.99 16.67
C ASP A 212 -7.70 -6.85 16.25
N GLY A 213 -7.27 -6.01 15.30
CA GLY A 213 -8.06 -4.86 14.85
C GLY A 213 -7.28 -3.84 14.04
N VAL A 214 -7.92 -2.72 13.80
CA VAL A 214 -7.36 -1.59 13.05
C VAL A 214 -7.38 -0.36 13.93
N TRP A 215 -6.24 0.28 14.12
CA TRP A 215 -6.11 1.59 14.74
C TRP A 215 -5.98 2.64 13.64
N ALA A 216 -6.79 3.68 13.68
CA ALA A 216 -6.69 4.79 12.76
C ALA A 216 -6.63 6.12 13.52
N SER A 217 -5.80 7.04 13.03
CA SER A 217 -5.72 8.40 13.56
C SER A 217 -5.73 9.42 12.44
N HIS A 218 -6.50 10.47 12.64
CA HIS A 218 -6.52 11.65 11.78
C HIS A 218 -5.58 12.72 12.31
N ARG A 219 -5.09 13.57 11.43
CA ARG A 219 -4.16 14.64 11.79
C ARG A 219 -4.74 15.66 12.79
N ASP A 220 -6.06 15.81 12.86
CA ASP A 220 -6.74 16.68 13.84
C ASP A 220 -6.85 16.09 15.25
N GLY A 221 -6.37 14.84 15.45
CA GLY A 221 -6.35 14.15 16.73
C GLY A 221 -7.52 13.17 16.95
N ARG A 222 -8.47 13.03 16.01
CA ARG A 222 -9.47 11.95 16.07
C ARG A 222 -8.78 10.60 15.98
N GLN A 223 -9.22 9.66 16.80
CA GLN A 223 -8.69 8.29 16.82
C GLN A 223 -9.85 7.31 16.84
N LEU A 224 -9.64 6.18 16.13
CA LEU A 224 -10.61 5.11 16.00
C LEU A 224 -9.90 3.77 16.24
N PHE A 225 -10.61 2.85 16.84
CA PHE A 225 -10.25 1.44 16.90
C PHE A 225 -11.42 0.59 16.44
N GLN A 226 -11.18 -0.26 15.43
CA GLN A 226 -12.15 -1.24 14.96
C GLN A 226 -11.60 -2.63 15.25
N PRO A 227 -12.23 -3.43 16.11
CA PRO A 227 -11.79 -4.80 16.37
C PRO A 227 -11.98 -5.68 15.12
N SER A 228 -11.09 -6.64 14.94
CA SER A 228 -11.20 -7.63 13.86
C SER A 228 -12.41 -8.53 14.02
N LEU A 229 -12.97 -8.94 12.88
CA LEU A 229 -14.04 -9.93 12.86
C LEU A 229 -13.57 -11.26 13.46
N GLN A 230 -14.34 -11.81 14.37
CA GLN A 230 -14.09 -13.14 14.94
C GLN A 230 -14.57 -14.21 13.97
N LEU A 231 -13.64 -14.73 13.17
CA LEU A 231 -13.92 -15.80 12.21
C LEU A 231 -13.57 -17.16 12.81
N PRO A 232 -14.37 -18.21 12.54
CA PRO A 232 -13.98 -19.59 12.86
C PRO A 232 -12.62 -19.91 12.21
N GLN A 233 -11.73 -20.56 12.98
CA GLN A 233 -10.35 -20.80 12.54
C GLN A 233 -10.26 -21.61 11.24
N GLU A 234 -11.23 -22.51 11.00
CA GLU A 234 -11.32 -23.30 9.77
C GLU A 234 -11.62 -22.46 8.51
N LYS A 235 -12.11 -21.23 8.68
CA LYS A 235 -12.33 -20.29 7.56
C LYS A 235 -11.11 -19.43 7.26
N VAL A 236 -10.13 -19.38 8.14
CA VAL A 236 -8.91 -18.59 7.96
C VAL A 236 -7.88 -19.43 7.22
N ILE A 237 -7.88 -19.35 5.88
CA ILE A 237 -6.95 -20.12 5.03
C ILE A 237 -5.57 -19.47 4.99
N GLY A 238 -5.49 -18.16 5.16
CA GLY A 238 -4.24 -17.39 5.16
C GLY A 238 -4.50 -15.89 5.31
N ALA A 239 -3.44 -15.14 5.62
CA ALA A 239 -3.50 -13.69 5.81
C ALA A 239 -2.82 -12.90 4.66
N ASN A 240 -2.44 -13.58 3.55
CA ASN A 240 -1.88 -12.87 2.39
C ASN A 240 -2.93 -11.97 1.75
N GLY A 241 -2.60 -10.69 1.55
CA GLY A 241 -3.49 -9.71 0.95
C GLY A 241 -4.53 -9.14 1.91
N ALA A 242 -4.51 -9.48 3.21
CA ALA A 242 -5.45 -8.91 4.19
C ALA A 242 -5.26 -7.38 4.32
N GLY A 243 -4.01 -6.89 4.32
CA GLY A 243 -3.71 -5.46 4.30
C GLY A 243 -4.21 -4.78 3.03
N ASP A 244 -4.00 -5.42 1.87
CA ASP A 244 -4.48 -4.89 0.58
C ASP A 244 -6.02 -4.84 0.53
N ALA A 245 -6.71 -5.86 1.08
CA ALA A 245 -8.17 -5.91 1.16
C ALA A 245 -8.73 -4.82 2.09
N LEU A 246 -8.08 -4.59 3.24
CA LEU A 246 -8.43 -3.46 4.11
C LEU A 246 -8.23 -2.13 3.38
N ALA A 247 -7.09 -1.93 2.74
CA ALA A 247 -6.81 -0.72 1.97
C ALA A 247 -7.87 -0.51 0.86
N ALA A 248 -8.26 -1.57 0.14
CA ALA A 248 -9.31 -1.50 -0.87
C ALA A 248 -10.66 -1.03 -0.27
N GLY A 249 -11.09 -1.60 0.86
CA GLY A 249 -12.32 -1.20 1.54
C GLY A 249 -12.28 0.25 2.01
N VAL A 250 -11.19 0.67 2.64
CA VAL A 250 -11.00 2.04 3.10
C VAL A 250 -10.98 3.02 1.93
N LEU A 251 -10.26 2.72 0.85
CA LEU A 251 -10.19 3.58 -0.34
C LEU A 251 -11.55 3.69 -1.05
N LEU A 252 -12.34 2.60 -1.07
CA LEU A 252 -13.72 2.63 -1.55
C LEU A 252 -14.56 3.64 -0.73
N GLY A 253 -14.53 3.53 0.59
CA GLY A 253 -15.29 4.43 1.46
C GLY A 253 -14.84 5.89 1.34
N ILE A 254 -13.53 6.14 1.26
CA ILE A 254 -12.99 7.49 1.02
C ILE A 254 -13.51 8.06 -0.30
N HIS A 255 -13.47 7.25 -1.38
CA HIS A 255 -13.96 7.68 -2.69
C HIS A 255 -15.44 8.06 -2.66
N GLU A 256 -16.26 7.31 -1.94
CA GLU A 256 -17.69 7.54 -1.79
C GLU A 256 -18.05 8.58 -0.71
N GLY A 257 -17.05 9.13 -0.02
CA GLY A 257 -17.25 10.18 1.00
C GLY A 257 -17.79 9.66 2.32
N TRP A 258 -17.58 8.39 2.65
CA TRP A 258 -17.96 7.81 3.94
C TRP A 258 -17.08 8.37 5.06
N ASN A 259 -17.60 8.37 6.29
CA ASN A 259 -16.76 8.64 7.45
C ASN A 259 -15.80 7.45 7.70
N MET A 260 -14.69 7.69 8.38
CA MET A 260 -13.66 6.65 8.57
C MET A 260 -14.17 5.46 9.39
N GLU A 261 -15.12 5.64 10.32
CA GLU A 261 -15.73 4.54 11.06
C GLU A 261 -16.46 3.54 10.14
N ALA A 262 -17.07 4.05 9.06
CA ALA A 262 -17.73 3.21 8.07
C ALA A 262 -16.75 2.62 7.03
N CYS A 263 -15.54 3.17 6.91
CA CYS A 263 -14.49 2.67 6.03
C CYS A 263 -13.72 1.49 6.65
N LEU A 264 -13.59 1.45 7.99
CA LEU A 264 -12.89 0.41 8.76
C LEU A 264 -13.80 -0.78 9.05
#